data_fcfd65b36616fa3b5ad148bcb8f81688
#
_entry.id   fcfd65b36616fa3b5ad148bcb8f81688
#
_cell.length_a   1.000
_cell.length_b   1.000
_cell.length_c   1.000
_cell.angle_alpha   90.00
_cell.angle_beta   90.00
_cell.angle_gamma   90.00
#
_symmetry.space_group_name_H-M   'P 1'
#
loop_
_entity.id
_entity.type
_entity.pdbx_description
1 polymer ?
#
loop_
_entity_poly.entity_id
_entity_poly.type
_entity_poly.pdbx_seq_one_letter_code
_entity_poly.pdbx_strand_id
1 'polypeptide(L)' 'MDDIGRLIPKNAWLQSVVVEGRTVTLTGSTTDLSAVALFATSLARSGVLSGVEMRSIQQVVAADRLVTRFQLAARLR' A
#
# COMPACT_ATOMS: atom_id res chain seq x y z
N MET A 1 -7.61 -8.13 -10.10
CA MET A 1 -6.68 -7.85 -8.99
C MET A 1 -5.23 -8.09 -9.35
N ASP A 2 -4.98 -8.68 -10.51
CA ASP A 2 -3.62 -9.00 -10.91
C ASP A 2 -2.74 -7.77 -11.09
N ASP A 3 -3.34 -6.65 -11.54
CA ASP A 3 -2.57 -5.42 -11.76
C ASP A 3 -2.01 -4.86 -10.46
N ILE A 4 -2.83 -4.86 -9.40
CA ILE A 4 -2.37 -4.39 -8.09
C ILE A 4 -1.29 -5.33 -7.54
N GLY A 5 -1.45 -6.63 -7.73
CA GLY A 5 -0.45 -7.61 -7.30
C GLY A 5 0.91 -7.39 -7.94
N ARG A 6 0.93 -6.96 -9.21
CA ARG A 6 2.18 -6.68 -9.92
C ARG A 6 2.89 -5.43 -9.42
N LEU A 7 2.16 -4.51 -8.79
CA LEU A 7 2.72 -3.27 -8.31
C LEU A 7 3.32 -3.39 -6.92
N ILE A 8 3.08 -4.51 -6.23
CA ILE A 8 3.55 -4.72 -4.87
C ILE A 8 5.02 -5.12 -4.90
N PRO A 9 5.90 -4.38 -4.19
CA PRO A 9 7.31 -4.76 -4.08
C PRO A 9 7.48 -6.10 -3.38
N LYS A 10 8.63 -6.73 -3.59
CA LYS A 10 8.91 -8.05 -3.01
C LYS A 10 8.88 -8.06 -1.49
N ASN A 11 9.21 -6.94 -0.87
CA ASN A 11 9.30 -6.83 0.59
C ASN A 11 8.02 -6.35 1.22
N ALA A 12 6.94 -6.27 0.47
CA ALA A 12 5.67 -5.75 0.97
C ALA A 12 4.54 -6.72 0.64
N TRP A 13 3.50 -6.69 1.47
CA TRP A 13 2.30 -7.48 1.21
C TRP A 13 1.09 -6.69 1.65
N LEU A 14 -0.03 -6.94 0.98
CA LEU A 14 -1.30 -6.31 1.33
C LEU A 14 -2.06 -7.21 2.28
N GLN A 15 -2.61 -6.59 3.33
CA GLN A 15 -3.44 -7.28 4.31
C GLN A 15 -4.92 -7.10 4.01
N SER A 16 -5.31 -5.93 3.52
CA SER A 16 -6.69 -5.72 3.14
C SER A 16 -6.80 -4.62 2.08
N VAL A 17 -7.87 -4.72 1.30
CA VAL A 17 -8.25 -3.72 0.31
C VAL A 17 -9.74 -3.47 0.51
N VAL A 18 -10.09 -2.21 0.79
CA VAL A 18 -11.48 -1.82 0.99
C VAL A 18 -11.84 -0.81 -0.09
N VAL A 19 -12.95 -1.06 -0.77
CA VAL A 19 -13.46 -0.15 -1.79
C VAL A 19 -14.83 0.34 -1.36
N GLU A 20 -14.97 1.65 -1.24
CA GLU A 20 -16.24 2.29 -0.93
C GLU A 20 -16.48 3.39 -1.96
N GLY A 21 -17.49 3.19 -2.82
CA GLY A 21 -17.71 4.10 -3.93
C GLY A 21 -16.48 4.16 -4.82
N ARG A 22 -15.83 5.32 -4.90
CA ARG A 22 -14.60 5.50 -5.67
C ARG A 22 -13.35 5.52 -4.79
N THR A 23 -13.49 5.38 -3.49
CA THR A 23 -12.37 5.44 -2.57
C THR A 23 -11.85 4.02 -2.32
N VAL A 24 -10.55 3.86 -2.48
CA VAL A 24 -9.87 2.59 -2.23
C VAL A 24 -8.91 2.79 -1.08
N THR A 25 -9.02 1.95 -0.06
CA THR A 25 -8.13 1.95 1.09
C THR A 25 -7.32 0.68 1.07
N LEU A 26 -6.01 0.82 1.06
CA LEU A 26 -5.08 -0.30 1.03
C LEU A 26 -4.33 -0.36 2.36
N THR A 27 -4.38 -1.49 3.01
CA THR A 27 -3.62 -1.72 4.24
C THR A 27 -2.63 -2.83 3.98
N GLY A 28 -1.39 -2.58 4.32
CA GLY A 28 -0.34 -3.56 4.10
C GLY A 28 0.79 -3.42 5.09
N SER A 29 1.79 -4.25 4.91
CA SER A 29 2.98 -4.27 5.75
C SER A 29 4.21 -4.49 4.90
N THR A 30 5.33 -4.02 5.38
CA THR A 30 6.62 -4.22 4.72
C THR A 30 7.72 -4.27 5.75
N THR A 31 8.81 -4.95 5.41
CA THR A 31 10.02 -4.95 6.24
C THR A 31 10.98 -3.84 5.83
N ASP A 32 10.68 -3.11 4.76
CA ASP A 32 11.52 -2.05 4.24
C ASP A 32 10.67 -0.80 4.01
N LEU A 33 10.98 0.27 4.77
CA LEU A 33 10.23 1.51 4.67
C LEU A 33 10.26 2.10 3.26
N SER A 34 11.37 1.94 2.53
CA SER A 34 11.45 2.46 1.17
C SER A 34 10.48 1.78 0.22
N ALA A 35 10.06 0.55 0.53
CA ALA A 35 9.07 -0.15 -0.29
C ALA A 35 7.71 0.54 -0.27
N VAL A 36 7.38 1.23 0.82
CA VAL A 36 6.12 1.97 0.92
C VAL A 36 6.10 3.09 -0.12
N ALA A 37 7.19 3.83 -0.23
CA ALA A 37 7.29 4.91 -1.22
C ALA A 37 7.22 4.37 -2.64
N LEU A 38 7.89 3.26 -2.90
CA LEU A 38 7.85 2.61 -4.22
C LEU A 38 6.44 2.15 -4.56
N PHE A 39 5.74 1.58 -3.60
CA PHE A 39 4.39 1.11 -3.80
C PHE A 39 3.45 2.28 -4.10
N ALA A 40 3.54 3.37 -3.33
CA ALA A 40 2.73 4.56 -3.56
C ALA A 40 3.00 5.15 -4.95
N THR A 41 4.26 5.23 -5.36
CA THR A 41 4.63 5.71 -6.67
C THR A 41 4.06 4.82 -7.77
N SER A 42 4.14 3.51 -7.60
CA SER A 42 3.61 2.56 -8.57
C SER A 42 2.10 2.70 -8.72
N LEU A 43 1.39 2.89 -7.62
CA LEU A 43 -0.06 3.11 -7.66
C LEU A 43 -0.40 4.40 -8.39
N ALA A 44 0.35 5.47 -8.15
CA ALA A 44 0.12 6.74 -8.81
C ALA A 44 0.33 6.64 -10.32
N ARG A 45 1.27 5.79 -10.75
CA ARG A 45 1.56 5.60 -12.18
C ARG A 45 0.65 4.60 -12.86
N SER A 46 -0.12 3.83 -12.11
CA SER A 46 -0.92 2.75 -12.70
C SER A 46 -2.02 3.25 -13.64
N GLY A 47 -2.44 4.50 -13.49
CA GLY A 47 -3.53 5.05 -14.28
C GLY A 47 -4.91 4.61 -13.83
N VAL A 48 -4.98 3.67 -12.90
CA VAL A 48 -6.25 3.18 -12.35
C VAL A 48 -6.67 3.98 -11.14
N LEU A 49 -5.68 4.44 -10.36
CA LEU A 49 -5.91 5.18 -9.12
C LEU A 49 -5.37 6.60 -9.26
N SER A 50 -6.01 7.52 -8.58
CA SER A 50 -5.57 8.91 -8.51
C SER A 50 -5.62 9.39 -7.07
N GLY A 51 -4.89 10.48 -6.78
CA GLY A 51 -4.90 11.07 -5.45
C GLY A 51 -4.44 10.11 -4.37
N VAL A 52 -3.37 9.36 -4.64
CA VAL A 52 -2.83 8.41 -3.65
C VAL A 52 -2.29 9.18 -2.46
N GLU A 53 -2.80 8.87 -1.28
CA GLU A 53 -2.38 9.51 -0.03
C GLU A 53 -1.94 8.46 0.97
N MET A 54 -0.89 8.79 1.72
CA MET A 54 -0.45 8.01 2.86
C MET A 54 -1.30 8.39 4.07
N ARG A 55 -2.09 7.46 4.59
CA ARG A 55 -2.96 7.72 5.74
C ARG A 55 -2.24 7.51 7.06
N SER A 56 -1.50 6.43 7.17
CA SER A 56 -0.77 6.16 8.40
C SER A 56 0.41 5.25 8.13
N ILE A 57 1.42 5.39 8.96
CA ILE A 57 2.58 4.50 8.99
C ILE A 57 2.85 4.22 10.46
N GLN A 58 3.00 2.93 10.79
CA GLN A 58 3.36 2.49 12.13
C GLN A 58 4.40 1.41 12.04
N GLN A 59 5.37 1.45 12.93
CA GLN A 59 6.34 0.38 13.05
C GLN A 59 5.94 -0.51 14.22
N VAL A 60 5.90 -1.81 13.98
CA VAL A 60 5.56 -2.79 15.00
C VAL A 60 6.61 -3.89 14.97
N VAL A 61 6.85 -4.48 16.14
CA VAL A 61 7.75 -5.63 16.23
C VAL A 61 6.90 -6.89 16.15
N ALA A 62 7.18 -7.73 15.17
CA ALA A 62 6.47 -8.98 14.98
C ALA A 62 7.49 -10.07 14.71
N ALA A 63 7.46 -11.15 15.52
CA ALA A 63 8.36 -12.29 15.36
C ALA A 63 9.83 -11.87 15.27
N ASP A 64 10.28 -10.99 16.15
CA ASP A 64 11.65 -10.47 16.24
C ASP A 64 12.07 -9.61 15.05
N ARG A 65 11.11 -9.18 14.24
CA ARG A 65 11.38 -8.30 13.10
C ARG A 65 10.62 -7.00 13.25
N LEU A 66 11.26 -5.93 12.82
CA LEU A 66 10.59 -4.64 12.71
C LEU A 66 9.80 -4.61 11.40
N VAL A 67 8.49 -4.51 11.53
CA VAL A 67 7.57 -4.47 10.38
C VAL A 67 6.90 -3.11 10.36
N THR A 68 6.88 -2.49 9.20
CA THR A 68 6.18 -1.23 8.99
C THR A 68 4.80 -1.51 8.42
N ARG A 69 3.77 -1.13 9.16
CA ARG A 69 2.39 -1.19 8.67
C ARG A 69 2.04 0.14 8.07
N PHE A 70 1.40 0.11 6.92
CA PHE A 70 1.03 1.33 6.22
C PHE A 70 -0.41 1.25 5.74
N GLN A 71 -1.03 2.41 5.63
CA GLN A 71 -2.36 2.54 5.07
C GLN A 71 -2.34 3.64 4.03
N LEU A 72 -2.78 3.31 2.84
CA LEU A 72 -2.87 4.24 1.72
C LEU A 72 -4.33 4.39 1.32
N ALA A 73 -4.69 5.58 0.88
CA ALA A 73 -5.99 5.84 0.31
C ALA A 73 -5.82 6.43 -1.08
N ALA A 74 -6.70 6.05 -1.99
CA ALA A 74 -6.66 6.56 -3.34
C ALA A 74 -8.08 6.57 -3.90
N ARG A 75 -8.26 7.19 -5.05
CA ARG A 75 -9.54 7.22 -5.74
C ARG A 75 -9.44 6.47 -7.06
N LEU A 76 -10.48 5.73 -7.38
CA LEU A 76 -10.61 5.14 -8.70
C LEU A 76 -10.90 6.24 -9.73
N ARG A 77 -10.24 6.14 -10.84
CA ARG A 77 -10.48 7.06 -11.95
C ARG A 77 -11.75 6.72 -12.71
#